data_acfd26bbd0a76da97728de4171bc5c85
#
_entry.id   acfd26bbd0a76da97728de4171bc5c85
#
_cell.length_a   1.000
_cell.length_b   1.000
_cell.length_c   1.000
_cell.angle_alpha   90.00
_cell.angle_beta   90.00
_cell.angle_gamma   90.00
#
_symmetry.space_group_name_H-M   'P 1'
#
loop_
_entity.id
_entity.type
_entity.pdbx_description
1 polymer ?
#
loop_
_entity_poly.entity_id
_entity_poly.type
_entity_poly.pdbx_seq_one_letter_code
_entity_poly.pdbx_strand_id
1 'polypeptide(L)'
;LLDQLIEVIPPPTGNKKNPLKALIIDSWFDNYLGVVSLVRIVDGQLNIGDKIRVMSSKRDFLVDQLGIFTPKRSSKNLLSTGEVGYVVAGIKDIDGAPVGDTFTLTNSPAREALPGFQTIKPRVFSGLFPIDSGDYESFREALSKLKLNDSALHYEPETSQALGFGFRCGFLGMLHMEIIQERLEREYN
;
A
#
# COMPACT_ATOMS: atom_id res chain seq x y z
N LEU A 1 30.33 13.04 -4.69
CA LEU A 1 28.92 12.81 -5.03
C LEU A 1 28.04 12.82 -3.78
N LEU A 2 28.32 11.98 -2.76
CA LEU A 2 27.51 11.89 -1.53
C LEU A 2 27.47 13.21 -0.75
N ASP A 3 28.61 13.90 -0.62
CA ASP A 3 28.69 15.22 0.03
C ASP A 3 27.83 16.25 -0.68
N GLN A 4 27.88 16.27 -2.02
CA GLN A 4 27.02 17.16 -2.80
C GLN A 4 25.53 16.86 -2.67
N LEU A 5 25.14 15.59 -2.52
CA LEU A 5 23.73 15.24 -2.28
C LEU A 5 23.24 15.83 -0.95
N ILE A 6 24.08 15.78 0.09
CA ILE A 6 23.74 16.34 1.41
C ILE A 6 23.62 17.86 1.36
N GLU A 7 24.47 18.52 0.57
CA GLU A 7 24.47 20.00 0.44
C GLU A 7 23.34 20.54 -0.44
N VAL A 8 22.98 19.81 -1.51
CA VAL A 8 22.05 20.29 -2.54
C VAL A 8 20.60 19.88 -2.29
N ILE A 9 20.35 18.69 -1.71
CA ILE A 9 18.99 18.21 -1.45
C ILE A 9 18.46 18.89 -0.17
N PRO A 10 17.38 19.68 -0.26
CA PRO A 10 16.81 20.31 0.93
C PRO A 10 16.21 19.26 1.87
N PRO A 11 16.22 19.52 3.19
CA PRO A 11 15.56 18.65 4.15
C PRO A 11 14.04 18.60 3.89
N PRO A 12 13.35 17.53 4.37
CA PRO A 12 11.89 17.45 4.26
C PRO A 12 11.22 18.70 4.84
N THR A 13 10.27 19.23 4.10
CA THR A 13 9.42 20.35 4.55
C THR A 13 8.24 19.80 5.35
N GLY A 14 7.65 20.62 6.21
CA GLY A 14 6.47 20.28 7.00
C GLY A 14 6.59 20.77 8.44
N ASN A 15 5.49 20.68 9.18
CA ASN A 15 5.44 21.18 10.55
C ASN A 15 4.87 20.12 11.50
N LYS A 16 5.63 19.80 12.55
CA LYS A 16 5.23 18.83 13.61
C LYS A 16 3.97 19.22 14.37
N LYS A 17 3.62 20.52 14.39
CA LYS A 17 2.43 21.04 15.10
C LYS A 17 1.16 21.04 14.25
N ASN A 18 1.28 20.79 12.94
CA ASN A 18 0.13 20.70 12.06
C ASN A 18 -0.66 19.42 12.31
N PRO A 19 -1.94 19.34 11.89
CA PRO A 19 -2.67 18.10 11.83
C PRO A 19 -1.91 17.05 11.03
N LEU A 20 -1.96 15.79 11.47
CA LEU A 20 -1.27 14.69 10.81
C LEU A 20 -1.71 14.56 9.35
N LYS A 21 -0.74 14.51 8.47
CA LYS A 21 -0.86 14.08 7.08
C LYS A 21 0.24 13.07 6.78
N ALA A 22 -0.11 11.80 6.73
CA ALA A 22 0.81 10.72 6.37
C ALA A 22 0.36 10.10 5.04
N LEU A 23 1.23 10.19 4.04
CA LEU A 23 0.99 9.58 2.72
C LEU A 23 1.33 8.10 2.78
N ILE A 24 0.41 7.25 2.35
CA ILE A 24 0.67 5.82 2.17
C ILE A 24 1.43 5.65 0.86
N ILE A 25 2.70 5.25 0.95
CA ILE A 25 3.58 5.09 -0.22
C ILE A 25 3.68 3.66 -0.69
N ASP A 26 3.41 2.70 0.19
CA ASP A 26 3.36 1.28 -0.11
C ASP A 26 2.50 0.56 0.94
N SER A 27 2.00 -0.63 0.63
CA SER A 27 1.29 -1.49 1.57
C SER A 27 1.49 -2.95 1.18
N TRP A 28 1.59 -3.83 2.18
CA TRP A 28 1.61 -5.28 1.96
C TRP A 28 0.80 -5.99 3.02
N PHE A 29 0.41 -7.20 2.71
CA PHE A 29 -0.33 -8.04 3.64
C PHE A 29 0.62 -8.95 4.42
N ASP A 30 0.50 -8.91 5.74
CA ASP A 30 1.19 -9.78 6.67
C ASP A 30 0.15 -10.69 7.33
N ASN A 31 0.36 -12.01 7.31
CA ASN A 31 -0.63 -12.98 7.80
C ASN A 31 -0.96 -12.83 9.29
N TYR A 32 -0.07 -12.20 10.08
CA TYR A 32 -0.25 -12.00 11.51
C TYR A 32 -0.70 -10.59 11.86
N LEU A 33 -0.21 -9.59 11.13
CA LEU A 33 -0.43 -8.17 11.41
C LEU A 33 -1.56 -7.55 10.58
N GLY A 34 -2.00 -8.24 9.53
CA GLY A 34 -2.90 -7.68 8.53
C GLY A 34 -2.17 -6.76 7.56
N VAL A 35 -2.81 -5.69 7.12
CA VAL A 35 -2.18 -4.70 6.23
C VAL A 35 -1.15 -3.89 7.01
N VAL A 36 0.08 -3.90 6.52
CA VAL A 36 1.17 -3.05 6.99
C VAL A 36 1.36 -1.96 5.94
N SER A 37 1.21 -0.71 6.34
CA SER A 37 1.36 0.44 5.45
C SER A 37 2.71 1.12 5.67
N LEU A 38 3.47 1.34 4.59
CA LEU A 38 4.64 2.21 4.61
C LEU A 38 4.18 3.64 4.35
N VAL A 39 4.48 4.54 5.27
CA VAL A 39 4.00 5.91 5.22
C VAL A 39 5.13 6.93 5.26
N ARG A 40 4.93 8.05 4.59
CA ARG A 40 5.74 9.26 4.76
C ARG A 40 4.94 10.28 5.56
N ILE A 41 5.46 10.69 6.70
CA ILE A 41 4.86 11.78 7.49
C ILE A 41 5.21 13.12 6.83
N VAL A 42 4.20 13.76 6.24
CA VAL A 42 4.36 15.07 5.60
C VAL A 42 4.19 16.19 6.63
N ASP A 43 3.14 16.14 7.44
CA ASP A 43 2.86 17.05 8.53
C ASP A 43 2.46 16.30 9.80
N GLY A 44 2.69 16.91 10.94
CA GLY A 44 2.27 16.39 12.24
C GLY A 44 3.17 15.27 12.77
N GLN A 45 2.59 14.47 13.65
CA GLN A 45 3.24 13.34 14.31
C GLN A 45 2.24 12.21 14.49
N LEU A 46 2.72 10.98 14.52
CA LEU A 46 1.93 9.77 14.71
C LEU A 46 2.54 8.92 15.83
N ASN A 47 1.76 8.59 16.86
CA ASN A 47 2.17 7.78 18.00
C ASN A 47 1.47 6.41 17.99
N ILE A 48 2.07 5.45 18.67
CA ILE A 48 1.37 4.21 19.04
C ILE A 48 0.17 4.58 19.91
N GLY A 49 -0.98 3.94 19.65
CA GLY A 49 -2.24 4.21 20.34
C GLY A 49 -3.06 5.36 19.77
N ASP A 50 -2.53 6.11 18.80
CA ASP A 50 -3.31 7.11 18.08
C ASP A 50 -4.41 6.45 17.24
N LYS A 51 -5.57 7.12 17.17
CA LYS A 51 -6.67 6.72 16.30
C LYS A 51 -6.55 7.47 14.97
N ILE A 52 -6.23 6.74 13.92
CA ILE A 52 -6.07 7.28 12.57
C ILE A 52 -7.34 7.08 11.73
N ARG A 53 -7.52 7.95 10.77
CA ARG A 53 -8.55 7.86 9.74
C ARG A 53 -7.92 7.79 8.37
N VAL A 54 -8.37 6.84 7.56
CA VAL A 54 -8.11 6.79 6.12
C VAL A 54 -9.01 7.81 5.45
N MET A 55 -8.45 8.79 4.75
CA MET A 55 -9.24 9.96 4.31
C MET A 55 -10.23 9.62 3.20
N SER A 56 -9.91 8.70 2.29
CA SER A 56 -10.81 8.30 1.20
C SER A 56 -12.02 7.51 1.71
N SER A 57 -11.77 6.46 2.50
CA SER A 57 -12.82 5.56 3.00
C SER A 57 -13.52 6.06 4.27
N LYS A 58 -12.97 7.07 4.95
CA LYS A 58 -13.40 7.61 6.24
C LYS A 58 -13.45 6.56 7.36
N ARG A 59 -12.73 5.45 7.21
CA ARG A 59 -12.62 4.39 8.21
C ARG A 59 -11.54 4.73 9.23
N ASP A 60 -11.82 4.43 10.48
CA ASP A 60 -10.95 4.70 11.62
C ASP A 60 -10.28 3.42 12.09
N PHE A 61 -8.99 3.51 12.45
CA PHE A 61 -8.18 2.41 12.94
C PHE A 61 -7.30 2.86 14.11
N LEU A 62 -6.97 1.94 15.01
CA LEU A 62 -6.04 2.18 16.11
C LEU A 62 -4.63 1.77 15.69
N VAL A 63 -3.65 2.60 15.93
CA VAL A 63 -2.25 2.31 15.66
C VAL A 63 -1.70 1.37 16.72
N ASP A 64 -1.39 0.14 16.35
CA ASP A 64 -0.84 -0.89 17.23
C ASP A 64 0.69 -0.85 17.27
N GLN A 65 1.33 -0.65 16.11
CA GLN A 65 2.78 -0.62 16.00
C GLN A 65 3.24 0.44 14.99
N LEU A 66 4.38 1.04 15.30
CA LEU A 66 5.13 1.94 14.42
C LEU A 66 6.59 1.53 14.36
N GLY A 67 7.27 1.87 13.30
CA GLY A 67 8.71 1.70 13.20
C GLY A 67 9.29 2.13 11.87
N ILE A 68 10.57 1.88 11.73
CA ILE A 68 11.36 2.19 10.53
C ILE A 68 12.12 0.93 10.07
N PHE A 69 12.66 0.98 8.87
CA PHE A 69 13.55 -0.05 8.34
C PHE A 69 15.01 0.42 8.38
N THR A 70 15.93 -0.40 8.99
CA THR A 70 17.37 -0.10 9.14
C THR A 70 18.29 -1.32 8.98
N PRO A 71 18.33 -2.08 7.91
CA PRO A 71 17.32 -2.48 6.93
C PRO A 71 16.19 -3.36 7.51
N LYS A 72 16.42 -3.98 8.68
CA LYS A 72 15.39 -4.75 9.41
C LYS A 72 14.39 -3.81 10.09
N ARG A 73 13.19 -4.32 10.38
CA ARG A 73 12.19 -3.60 11.16
C ARG A 73 12.76 -3.20 12.52
N SER A 74 12.67 -1.92 12.83
CA SER A 74 13.02 -1.34 14.13
C SER A 74 11.83 -0.58 14.66
N SER A 75 11.29 -1.01 15.82
CA SER A 75 10.11 -0.38 16.43
C SER A 75 10.42 1.02 16.91
N LYS A 76 9.46 1.92 16.75
CA LYS A 76 9.46 3.29 17.30
C LYS A 76 8.14 3.57 17.96
N ASN A 77 8.12 4.45 18.95
CA ASN A 77 6.88 4.91 19.59
C ASN A 77 6.23 6.09 18.86
N LEU A 78 7.01 6.77 18.03
CA LEU A 78 6.63 8.01 17.34
C LEU A 78 7.26 8.05 15.95
N LEU A 79 6.48 8.45 14.95
CA LEU A 79 6.96 8.94 13.66
C LEU A 79 6.64 10.42 13.54
N SER A 80 7.61 11.20 13.09
CA SER A 80 7.52 12.66 13.01
C SER A 80 7.62 13.16 11.56
N THR A 81 7.21 14.40 11.33
CA THR A 81 7.34 15.09 10.03
C THR A 81 8.70 14.84 9.38
N GLY A 82 8.68 14.42 8.12
CA GLY A 82 9.85 14.09 7.31
C GLY A 82 10.30 12.62 7.40
N GLU A 83 9.82 11.86 8.39
CA GLU A 83 10.18 10.45 8.51
C GLU A 83 9.34 9.55 7.60
N VAL A 84 9.97 8.46 7.17
CA VAL A 84 9.32 7.32 6.51
C VAL A 84 9.35 6.14 7.46
N GLY A 85 8.21 5.50 7.66
CA GLY A 85 8.10 4.36 8.56
C GLY A 85 6.92 3.47 8.24
N TYR A 86 6.85 2.32 8.91
CA TYR A 86 5.70 1.42 8.78
C TYR A 86 4.69 1.66 9.89
N VAL A 87 3.43 1.42 9.56
CA VAL A 87 2.27 1.51 10.45
C VAL A 87 1.51 0.20 10.41
N VAL A 88 1.25 -0.36 11.58
CA VAL A 88 0.32 -1.48 11.78
C VAL A 88 -0.87 -0.95 12.57
N ALA A 89 -2.06 -1.07 12.02
CA ALA A 89 -3.28 -0.53 12.62
C ALA A 89 -4.46 -1.51 12.57
N GLY A 90 -4.17 -2.82 12.60
CA GLY A 90 -5.20 -3.86 12.62
C GLY A 90 -6.13 -3.85 11.40
N ILE A 91 -5.67 -3.31 10.27
CA ILE A 91 -6.44 -3.27 9.03
C ILE A 91 -6.43 -4.67 8.41
N LYS A 92 -7.60 -5.33 8.41
CA LYS A 92 -7.75 -6.69 7.87
C LYS A 92 -8.22 -6.70 6.41
N ASP A 93 -8.86 -5.64 6.01
CA ASP A 93 -9.39 -5.47 4.67
C ASP A 93 -8.28 -4.95 3.75
N ILE A 94 -8.04 -5.68 2.69
CA ILE A 94 -6.99 -5.37 1.71
C ILE A 94 -7.20 -3.98 1.09
N ASP A 95 -8.43 -3.58 0.83
CA ASP A 95 -8.76 -2.25 0.31
C ASP A 95 -8.88 -1.18 1.42
N GLY A 96 -8.55 -1.53 2.67
CA GLY A 96 -8.75 -0.65 3.83
C GLY A 96 -7.79 0.54 3.90
N ALA A 97 -6.61 0.43 3.28
CA ALA A 97 -5.59 1.48 3.25
C ALA A 97 -4.84 1.47 1.91
N PRO A 98 -5.45 1.97 0.84
CA PRO A 98 -4.86 1.94 -0.50
C PRO A 98 -3.63 2.85 -0.60
N VAL A 99 -2.66 2.43 -1.41
CA VAL A 99 -1.47 3.23 -1.74
C VAL A 99 -1.89 4.55 -2.38
N GLY A 100 -1.27 5.64 -1.96
CA GLY A 100 -1.61 7.01 -2.39
C GLY A 100 -2.64 7.71 -1.52
N ASP A 101 -3.26 7.01 -0.56
CA ASP A 101 -4.20 7.63 0.38
C ASP A 101 -3.46 8.33 1.54
N THR A 102 -4.21 9.05 2.34
CA THR A 102 -3.70 9.84 3.46
C THR A 102 -4.28 9.34 4.78
N PHE A 103 -3.40 9.06 5.74
CA PHE A 103 -3.79 8.93 7.14
C PHE A 103 -3.80 10.31 7.81
N THR A 104 -4.83 10.54 8.61
CA THR A 104 -4.93 11.69 9.52
C THR A 104 -5.39 11.23 10.90
N LEU A 105 -5.26 12.07 11.94
CA LEU A 105 -5.78 11.75 13.26
C LEU A 105 -7.30 11.95 13.31
N THR A 106 -8.01 11.04 13.94
CA THR A 106 -9.49 11.14 14.08
C THR A 106 -9.92 12.33 14.95
N ASN A 107 -9.15 12.65 15.99
CA ASN A 107 -9.44 13.74 16.92
C ASN A 107 -9.02 15.13 16.42
N SER A 108 -8.12 15.18 15.44
CA SER A 108 -7.62 16.43 14.83
C SER A 108 -7.37 16.21 13.34
N PRO A 109 -8.45 15.99 12.56
CA PRO A 109 -8.31 15.61 11.15
C PRO A 109 -7.77 16.77 10.30
N ALA A 110 -6.91 16.43 9.34
CA ALA A 110 -6.52 17.36 8.30
C ALA A 110 -7.74 17.70 7.42
N ARG A 111 -7.78 18.92 6.91
CA ARG A 111 -8.90 19.39 6.07
C ARG A 111 -8.90 18.75 4.69
N GLU A 112 -7.71 18.48 4.15
CA GLU A 112 -7.54 17.97 2.79
C GLU A 112 -6.54 16.81 2.79
N ALA A 113 -6.84 15.80 1.98
CA ALA A 113 -5.90 14.71 1.70
C ALA A 113 -4.68 15.24 0.93
N LEU A 114 -3.57 14.54 1.04
CA LEU A 114 -2.42 14.78 0.18
C LEU A 114 -2.79 14.41 -1.27
N PRO A 115 -2.21 15.09 -2.28
CA PRO A 115 -2.33 14.62 -3.65
C PRO A 115 -1.71 13.23 -3.73
N GLY A 116 -2.53 12.21 -3.92
CA GLY A 116 -2.09 10.83 -4.03
C GLY A 116 -1.32 10.58 -5.33
N PHE A 117 -1.03 9.31 -5.60
CA PHE A 117 -0.45 8.93 -6.88
C PHE A 117 -1.50 8.99 -7.99
N GLN A 118 -1.06 9.36 -9.19
CA GLN A 118 -1.95 9.34 -10.36
C GLN A 118 -2.33 7.90 -10.70
N THR A 119 -3.63 7.65 -10.87
CA THR A 119 -4.11 6.36 -11.34
C THR A 119 -3.71 6.19 -12.81
N ILE A 120 -2.83 5.25 -13.07
CA ILE A 120 -2.39 4.92 -14.44
C ILE A 120 -3.34 3.86 -14.99
N LYS A 121 -3.91 4.12 -16.18
CA LYS A 121 -4.80 3.16 -16.85
C LYS A 121 -3.99 2.02 -17.48
N PRO A 122 -4.48 0.77 -17.36
CA PRO A 122 -3.85 -0.37 -18.04
C PRO A 122 -3.84 -0.18 -19.55
N ARG A 123 -2.80 -0.71 -20.20
CA ARG A 123 -2.63 -0.66 -21.67
C ARG A 123 -2.63 -2.04 -22.31
N VAL A 124 -2.30 -3.07 -21.54
CA VAL A 124 -2.29 -4.46 -21.99
C VAL A 124 -3.27 -5.24 -21.13
N PHE A 125 -4.03 -6.11 -21.74
CA PHE A 125 -4.97 -6.99 -21.05
C PHE A 125 -4.66 -8.43 -21.38
N SER A 126 -4.71 -9.32 -20.40
CA SER A 126 -4.55 -10.75 -20.56
C SER A 126 -5.46 -11.50 -19.57
N GLY A 127 -6.01 -12.62 -20.00
CA GLY A 127 -6.66 -13.56 -19.10
C GLY A 127 -5.61 -14.38 -18.34
N LEU A 128 -5.71 -14.44 -17.04
CA LEU A 128 -4.93 -15.32 -16.18
C LEU A 128 -5.87 -16.36 -15.56
N PHE A 129 -5.49 -17.62 -15.69
CA PHE A 129 -6.28 -18.75 -15.23
C PHE A 129 -5.41 -19.66 -14.38
N PRO A 130 -5.91 -20.17 -13.23
CA PRO A 130 -5.18 -21.16 -12.46
C PRO A 130 -5.08 -22.47 -13.26
N ILE A 131 -4.01 -23.24 -13.04
CA ILE A 131 -3.82 -24.53 -13.70
C ILE A 131 -4.86 -25.52 -13.20
N ASP A 132 -5.12 -25.53 -11.90
CA ASP A 132 -6.19 -26.32 -11.28
C ASP A 132 -7.39 -25.40 -10.97
N SER A 133 -8.57 -25.80 -11.39
CA SER A 133 -9.81 -25.04 -11.13
C SER A 133 -10.13 -24.93 -9.62
N GLY A 134 -9.62 -25.84 -8.78
CA GLY A 134 -9.74 -25.77 -7.33
C GLY A 134 -9.02 -24.60 -6.71
N ASP A 135 -8.02 -24.04 -7.39
CA ASP A 135 -7.18 -22.94 -6.89
C ASP A 135 -7.75 -21.54 -7.17
N TYR A 136 -8.97 -21.43 -7.72
CA TYR A 136 -9.57 -20.15 -8.07
C TYR A 136 -9.62 -19.16 -6.88
N GLU A 137 -10.00 -19.62 -5.68
CA GLU A 137 -10.12 -18.76 -4.50
C GLU A 137 -8.74 -18.30 -3.99
N SER A 138 -7.75 -19.21 -3.94
CA SER A 138 -6.38 -18.86 -3.57
C SER A 138 -5.74 -17.91 -4.56
N PHE A 139 -6.01 -18.08 -5.85
CA PHE A 139 -5.59 -17.16 -6.91
C PHE A 139 -6.22 -15.78 -6.79
N ARG A 140 -7.52 -15.70 -6.46
CA ARG A 140 -8.20 -14.44 -6.18
C ARG A 140 -7.55 -13.70 -5.00
N GLU A 141 -7.26 -14.42 -3.92
CA GLU A 141 -6.57 -13.83 -2.76
C GLU A 141 -5.17 -13.34 -3.10
N ALA A 142 -4.41 -14.10 -3.90
CA ALA A 142 -3.08 -13.71 -4.36
C ALA A 142 -3.12 -12.40 -5.16
N LEU A 143 -4.02 -12.30 -6.13
CA LEU A 143 -4.23 -11.06 -6.90
C LEU A 143 -4.63 -9.88 -6.00
N SER A 144 -5.49 -10.10 -5.02
CA SER A 144 -5.88 -9.07 -4.06
C SER A 144 -4.70 -8.58 -3.23
N LYS A 145 -3.83 -9.49 -2.76
CA LYS A 145 -2.62 -9.16 -2.00
C LYS A 145 -1.60 -8.41 -2.86
N LEU A 146 -1.41 -8.83 -4.12
CA LEU A 146 -0.53 -8.13 -5.06
C LEU A 146 -1.01 -6.71 -5.36
N LYS A 147 -2.30 -6.50 -5.52
CA LYS A 147 -2.89 -5.19 -5.79
C LYS A 147 -2.61 -4.16 -4.69
N LEU A 148 -2.35 -4.60 -3.45
CA LEU A 148 -2.01 -3.70 -2.35
C LEU A 148 -0.78 -2.84 -2.63
N ASN A 149 0.26 -3.43 -3.21
CA ASN A 149 1.51 -2.74 -3.52
C ASN A 149 1.71 -2.47 -5.00
N ASP A 150 0.74 -2.84 -5.82
CA ASP A 150 0.70 -2.56 -7.27
C ASP A 150 -0.63 -1.93 -7.67
N SER A 151 -0.73 -0.62 -7.50
CA SER A 151 -1.94 0.15 -7.83
C SER A 151 -2.27 0.15 -9.33
N ALA A 152 -1.34 -0.29 -10.18
CA ALA A 152 -1.52 -0.39 -11.63
C ALA A 152 -2.17 -1.71 -12.04
N LEU A 153 -2.14 -2.74 -11.18
CA LEU A 153 -2.80 -4.01 -11.44
C LEU A 153 -4.32 -3.84 -11.29
N HIS A 154 -5.02 -4.11 -12.38
CA HIS A 154 -6.47 -4.19 -12.42
C HIS A 154 -6.88 -5.61 -12.78
N TYR A 155 -7.88 -6.15 -12.13
CA TYR A 155 -8.41 -7.47 -12.47
C TYR A 155 -9.92 -7.53 -12.24
N GLU A 156 -10.58 -8.30 -13.07
CA GLU A 156 -12.02 -8.61 -12.99
C GLU A 156 -12.23 -10.09 -13.28
N PRO A 157 -13.25 -10.73 -12.69
CA PRO A 157 -13.55 -12.14 -12.97
C PRO A 157 -13.82 -12.37 -14.46
N GLU A 158 -13.26 -13.44 -15.01
CA GLU A 158 -13.45 -13.86 -16.38
C GLU A 158 -13.74 -15.36 -16.43
N THR A 159 -14.55 -15.78 -17.39
CA THR A 159 -14.86 -17.19 -17.60
C THR A 159 -14.53 -17.59 -19.02
N SER A 160 -13.71 -18.62 -19.18
CA SER A 160 -13.39 -19.23 -20.47
C SER A 160 -14.05 -20.60 -20.60
N GLN A 161 -14.64 -20.91 -21.74
CA GLN A 161 -15.19 -22.25 -22.00
C GLN A 161 -14.13 -23.35 -21.97
N ALA A 162 -12.88 -23.01 -22.34
CA ALA A 162 -11.77 -23.97 -22.39
C ALA A 162 -10.96 -24.03 -21.10
N LEU A 163 -10.80 -22.88 -20.39
CA LEU A 163 -9.90 -22.75 -19.23
C LEU A 163 -10.64 -22.63 -17.89
N GLY A 164 -11.97 -22.53 -17.92
CA GLY A 164 -12.76 -22.35 -16.68
C GLY A 164 -12.78 -20.93 -16.16
N PHE A 165 -12.76 -20.79 -14.82
CA PHE A 165 -12.81 -19.51 -14.12
C PHE A 165 -11.41 -18.94 -13.94
N GLY A 166 -11.27 -17.65 -14.20
CA GLY A 166 -10.03 -16.91 -14.07
C GLY A 166 -10.29 -15.41 -13.91
N PHE A 167 -9.31 -14.61 -14.25
CA PHE A 167 -9.39 -13.15 -14.16
C PHE A 167 -8.82 -12.50 -15.42
N ARG A 168 -9.56 -11.53 -15.94
CA ARG A 168 -9.05 -10.59 -16.91
C ARG A 168 -8.24 -9.53 -16.21
N CYS A 169 -6.93 -9.54 -16.44
CA CYS A 169 -5.99 -8.64 -15.78
C CYS A 169 -5.54 -7.54 -16.74
N GLY A 170 -5.43 -6.31 -16.20
CA GLY A 170 -4.92 -5.16 -16.93
C GLY A 170 -3.56 -4.75 -16.40
N PHE A 171 -2.61 -4.49 -17.31
CA PHE A 171 -1.20 -4.22 -17.03
C PHE A 171 -0.73 -2.93 -17.72
N LEU A 172 0.35 -2.32 -17.24
CA LEU A 172 0.98 -1.16 -17.86
C LEU A 172 1.64 -1.51 -19.21
N GLY A 173 2.11 -2.73 -19.35
CA GLY A 173 2.79 -3.27 -20.54
C GLY A 173 3.15 -4.74 -20.35
N MET A 174 3.83 -5.32 -21.33
CA MET A 174 4.23 -6.74 -21.32
C MET A 174 5.17 -7.06 -20.15
N LEU A 175 6.17 -6.23 -19.91
CA LEU A 175 7.10 -6.44 -18.79
C LEU A 175 6.38 -6.44 -17.43
N HIS A 176 5.39 -5.55 -17.25
CA HIS A 176 4.59 -5.54 -16.02
C HIS A 176 3.80 -6.84 -15.88
N MET A 177 3.23 -7.36 -16.96
CA MET A 177 2.53 -8.65 -16.96
C MET A 177 3.47 -9.81 -16.55
N GLU A 178 4.67 -9.87 -17.12
CA GLU A 178 5.68 -10.88 -16.80
C GLU A 178 6.11 -10.81 -15.32
N ILE A 179 6.30 -9.60 -14.79
CA ILE A 179 6.63 -9.40 -13.36
C ILE A 179 5.50 -9.89 -12.46
N ILE A 180 4.25 -9.57 -12.78
CA ILE A 180 3.09 -10.02 -11.98
C ILE A 180 2.96 -11.54 -12.05
N GLN A 181 3.14 -12.14 -13.23
CA GLN A 181 3.11 -13.60 -13.37
C GLN A 181 4.23 -14.25 -12.55
N GLU A 182 5.46 -13.78 -12.66
CA GLU A 182 6.59 -14.30 -11.87
C GLU A 182 6.35 -14.15 -10.35
N ARG A 183 5.77 -13.05 -9.91
CA ARG A 183 5.42 -12.85 -8.50
C ARG A 183 4.34 -13.82 -8.04
N LEU A 184 3.29 -14.05 -8.85
CA LEU A 184 2.27 -15.03 -8.55
C LEU A 184 2.87 -16.42 -8.36
N GLU A 185 3.72 -16.86 -9.28
CA GLU A 185 4.37 -18.16 -9.24
C GLU A 185 5.34 -18.30 -8.04
N ARG A 186 6.07 -17.25 -7.68
CA ARG A 186 7.10 -17.31 -6.61
C ARG A 186 6.56 -17.08 -5.21
N GLU A 187 5.56 -16.22 -5.06
CA GLU A 187 5.04 -15.80 -3.75
C GLU A 187 3.80 -16.62 -3.33
N TYR A 188 3.07 -17.20 -4.31
CA TYR A 188 1.77 -17.84 -4.06
C TYR A 188 1.60 -19.25 -4.63
N ASN A 189 2.62 -19.81 -5.31
CA ASN A 189 2.64 -21.10 -6.07
C ASN A 189 1.87 -21.04 -7.37
#